data_f6304bd2d7733668a3cd4042890c3729
#
_entry.id   f6304bd2d7733668a3cd4042890c3729
#
_cell.length_a   1.000
_cell.length_b   1.000
_cell.length_c   1.000
_cell.angle_alpha   90.00
_cell.angle_beta   90.00
_cell.angle_gamma   90.00
#
_symmetry.space_group_name_H-M   'P 1'
#
loop_
_entity.id
_entity.type
_entity.pdbx_description
1 polymer ?
#
loop_
_entity_poly.entity_id
_entity_poly.type
_entity_poly.pdbx_seq_one_letter_code
_entity_poly.pdbx_strand_id
1 'polypeptide(L)'
;MSFSVTEPSGRQKWIAGTLDIAYALITLVPLLWIMMTGFKTPPDSISYPPKVTFEPSVEGYVNLFTTRTRVSKETLDSLPEPANFAERIVRNRDMVIAGPSKFGERFVNSVIIGFGSTFLSIFLGTLAAYAFSRFRIPLADDLLFFILSTRM
;
A
#
# COMPACT_ATOMS: atom_id res chain seq x y z
N MET A 1 32.22 15.07 29.29
CA MET A 1 31.06 15.98 29.35
C MET A 1 29.82 15.12 29.50
N SER A 2 29.22 15.08 30.71
CA SER A 2 27.98 14.36 30.95
C SER A 2 26.81 15.25 30.43
N PHE A 3 26.22 14.85 29.34
CA PHE A 3 24.95 15.45 28.91
C PHE A 3 23.88 15.03 29.93
N SER A 4 23.49 15.92 30.82
CA SER A 4 22.29 15.75 31.63
C SER A 4 21.10 15.90 30.70
N VAL A 5 20.51 14.78 30.29
CA VAL A 5 19.21 14.80 29.64
C VAL A 5 18.22 15.24 30.70
N THR A 6 17.87 16.53 30.67
CA THR A 6 16.80 17.07 31.53
C THR A 6 15.48 16.38 31.14
N GLU A 7 14.95 15.58 32.07
CA GLU A 7 13.65 14.95 31.85
C GLU A 7 12.58 16.04 31.59
N PRO A 8 11.78 15.90 30.53
CA PRO A 8 10.76 16.88 30.22
C PRO A 8 9.73 16.98 31.35
N SER A 9 9.34 18.20 31.71
CA SER A 9 8.32 18.44 32.73
C SER A 9 6.99 17.76 32.39
N GLY A 10 6.17 17.47 33.40
CA GLY A 10 4.85 16.83 33.16
C GLY A 10 4.00 17.57 32.13
N ARG A 11 4.03 18.92 32.12
CA ARG A 11 3.32 19.75 31.14
C ARG A 11 3.87 19.54 29.71
N GLN A 12 5.18 19.43 29.54
CA GLN A 12 5.82 19.18 28.24
C GLN A 12 5.46 17.78 27.72
N LYS A 13 5.42 16.77 28.59
CA LYS A 13 4.97 15.42 28.23
C LYS A 13 3.52 15.41 27.74
N TRP A 14 2.63 16.16 28.40
CA TRP A 14 1.24 16.29 27.99
C TRP A 14 1.09 17.00 26.65
N ILE A 15 1.79 18.11 26.44
CA ILE A 15 1.77 18.86 25.16
C ILE A 15 2.29 17.97 24.04
N ALA A 16 3.45 17.32 24.22
CA ALA A 16 4.03 16.43 23.24
C ALA A 16 3.06 15.27 22.90
N GLY A 17 2.48 14.60 23.91
CA GLY A 17 1.52 13.52 23.70
C GLY A 17 0.27 13.97 22.94
N THR A 18 -0.24 15.18 23.20
CA THR A 18 -1.38 15.72 22.47
C THR A 18 -1.03 15.99 20.99
N LEU A 19 0.15 16.55 20.74
CA LEU A 19 0.65 16.80 19.39
C LEU A 19 0.86 15.48 18.63
N ASP A 20 1.42 14.47 19.27
CA ASP A 20 1.63 13.14 18.68
C ASP A 20 0.30 12.47 18.31
N ILE A 21 -0.70 12.55 19.20
CA ILE A 21 -2.04 12.03 18.92
C ILE A 21 -2.70 12.80 17.77
N ALA A 22 -2.62 14.13 17.76
CA ALA A 22 -3.17 14.95 16.69
C ALA A 22 -2.50 14.61 15.34
N TYR A 23 -1.18 14.47 15.31
CA TYR A 23 -0.43 14.04 14.13
C TYR A 23 -0.85 12.64 13.67
N ALA A 24 -0.97 11.69 14.59
CA ALA A 24 -1.42 10.33 14.29
C ALA A 24 -2.83 10.32 13.68
N LEU A 25 -3.76 11.11 14.23
CA LEU A 25 -5.12 11.22 13.70
C LEU A 25 -5.12 11.81 12.28
N ILE A 26 -4.33 12.86 12.02
CA ILE A 26 -4.22 13.46 10.67
C ILE A 26 -3.64 12.46 9.68
N THR A 27 -2.62 11.68 10.05
CA THR A 27 -2.03 10.67 9.18
C THR A 27 -2.94 9.46 8.92
N LEU A 28 -3.87 9.17 9.84
CA LEU A 28 -4.87 8.11 9.65
C LEU A 28 -5.94 8.47 8.61
N VAL A 29 -6.26 9.76 8.43
CA VAL A 29 -7.30 10.20 7.48
C VAL A 29 -7.07 9.65 6.05
N PRO A 30 -5.89 9.86 5.42
CA PRO A 30 -5.67 9.32 4.08
C PRO A 30 -5.67 7.78 4.04
N LEU A 31 -5.21 7.12 5.11
CA LEU A 31 -5.25 5.66 5.18
C LEU A 31 -6.69 5.12 5.23
N LEU A 32 -7.53 5.75 6.07
CA LEU A 32 -8.97 5.43 6.13
C LEU A 32 -9.65 5.70 4.77
N TRP A 33 -9.28 6.79 4.10
CA TRP A 33 -9.80 7.10 2.77
C TRP A 33 -9.45 6.02 1.74
N ILE A 34 -8.20 5.56 1.70
CA ILE A 34 -7.76 4.47 0.82
C ILE A 34 -8.50 3.18 1.15
N MET A 35 -8.63 2.85 2.43
CA MET A 35 -9.37 1.67 2.87
C MET A 35 -10.84 1.72 2.44
N MET A 36 -11.51 2.87 2.65
CA MET A 36 -12.90 3.07 2.20
C MET A 36 -13.02 2.95 0.67
N THR A 37 -12.05 3.49 -0.07
CA THR A 37 -12.07 3.44 -1.55
C THR A 37 -12.00 2.01 -2.07
N GLY A 38 -11.37 1.08 -1.35
CA GLY A 38 -11.36 -0.34 -1.68
C GLY A 38 -12.74 -1.00 -1.70
N PHE A 39 -13.71 -0.42 -0.98
CA PHE A 39 -15.09 -0.90 -0.93
C PHE A 39 -16.07 -0.07 -1.77
N LYS A 40 -15.58 0.93 -2.50
CA LYS A 40 -16.41 1.72 -3.42
C LYS A 40 -16.55 1.01 -4.76
N THR A 41 -17.68 1.28 -5.42
CA THR A 41 -17.80 0.91 -6.83
C THR A 41 -16.85 1.74 -7.69
N PRO A 42 -16.40 1.26 -8.87
CA PRO A 42 -15.51 2.04 -9.73
C PRO A 42 -16.02 3.45 -10.06
N PRO A 43 -17.31 3.69 -10.37
CA PRO A 43 -17.82 5.04 -10.57
C PRO A 43 -17.75 5.92 -9.32
N ASP A 44 -18.03 5.36 -8.13
CA ASP A 44 -17.99 6.12 -6.88
C ASP A 44 -16.57 6.48 -6.45
N SER A 45 -15.60 5.66 -6.84
CA SER A 45 -14.17 5.90 -6.54
C SER A 45 -13.60 7.12 -7.27
N ILE A 46 -14.13 7.44 -8.47
CA ILE A 46 -13.70 8.55 -9.33
C ILE A 46 -14.72 9.69 -9.38
N SER A 47 -15.78 9.64 -8.57
CA SER A 47 -16.82 10.66 -8.56
C SER A 47 -16.32 12.02 -8.07
N TYR A 48 -16.82 13.10 -8.67
CA TYR A 48 -16.60 14.45 -8.21
C TYR A 48 -17.97 15.13 -7.96
N PRO A 49 -18.21 15.68 -6.76
CA PRO A 49 -17.36 15.68 -5.57
C PRO A 49 -17.17 14.28 -4.97
N PRO A 50 -16.08 14.06 -4.19
CA PRO A 50 -15.80 12.77 -3.59
C PRO A 50 -16.93 12.29 -2.67
N LYS A 51 -17.47 11.10 -2.90
CA LYS A 51 -18.53 10.54 -2.07
C LYS A 51 -17.97 9.96 -0.78
N VAL A 52 -18.46 10.42 0.35
CA VAL A 52 -18.14 9.86 1.67
C VAL A 52 -19.09 8.73 2.04
N THR A 53 -20.38 8.90 1.68
CA THR A 53 -21.42 7.87 1.86
C THR A 53 -21.61 7.11 0.56
N PHE A 54 -21.50 5.79 0.60
CA PHE A 54 -21.63 4.89 -0.54
C PHE A 54 -22.11 3.52 -0.07
N GLU A 55 -22.65 2.73 -0.98
CA GLU A 55 -22.99 1.33 -0.71
C GLU A 55 -21.70 0.47 -0.83
N PRO A 56 -21.32 -0.27 0.24
CA PRO A 56 -20.13 -1.11 0.18
C PRO A 56 -20.24 -2.17 -0.91
N SER A 57 -19.22 -2.28 -1.75
CA SER A 57 -19.15 -3.23 -2.84
C SER A 57 -17.79 -3.93 -2.87
N VAL A 58 -17.78 -5.19 -3.24
CA VAL A 58 -16.55 -5.96 -3.49
C VAL A 58 -16.20 -6.00 -4.99
N GLU A 59 -16.87 -5.19 -5.80
CA GLU A 59 -16.64 -5.11 -7.24
C GLU A 59 -15.18 -4.85 -7.59
N GLY A 60 -14.51 -3.99 -6.83
CA GLY A 60 -13.08 -3.71 -6.99
C GLY A 60 -12.21 -4.96 -6.90
N TYR A 61 -12.50 -5.84 -5.95
CA TYR A 61 -11.75 -7.09 -5.76
C TYR A 61 -12.06 -8.11 -6.86
N VAL A 62 -13.32 -8.25 -7.26
CA VAL A 62 -13.68 -9.10 -8.40
C VAL A 62 -12.94 -8.63 -9.66
N ASN A 63 -12.90 -7.32 -9.86
CA ASN A 63 -12.21 -6.70 -10.99
C ASN A 63 -10.68 -6.92 -10.97
N LEU A 64 -10.10 -7.06 -9.79
CA LEU A 64 -8.68 -7.32 -9.62
C LEU A 64 -8.28 -8.72 -10.10
N PHE A 65 -9.13 -9.71 -9.82
CA PHE A 65 -8.85 -11.13 -10.14
C PHE A 65 -9.42 -11.60 -11.47
N THR A 66 -10.26 -10.79 -12.14
CA THR A 66 -10.91 -11.17 -13.40
C THR A 66 -10.58 -10.20 -14.53
N THR A 67 -10.37 -10.75 -15.73
CA THR A 67 -10.33 -9.97 -16.96
C THR A 67 -11.75 -9.89 -17.52
N ARG A 68 -12.19 -8.68 -17.91
CA ARG A 68 -13.56 -8.42 -18.30
C ARG A 68 -13.63 -7.82 -19.69
N THR A 69 -14.68 -8.16 -20.41
CA THR A 69 -15.00 -7.58 -21.71
C THR A 69 -16.40 -7.03 -21.69
N ARG A 70 -16.59 -5.84 -22.23
CA ARG A 70 -17.93 -5.26 -22.41
C ARG A 70 -18.64 -5.96 -23.54
N VAL A 71 -19.91 -6.27 -23.33
CA VAL A 71 -20.76 -6.93 -24.32
C VAL A 71 -22.02 -6.12 -24.55
N SER A 72 -22.69 -6.33 -25.71
CA SER A 72 -23.98 -5.74 -25.96
C SER A 72 -25.05 -6.33 -25.03
N LYS A 73 -26.08 -5.56 -24.68
CA LYS A 73 -27.20 -6.04 -23.87
C LYS A 73 -27.88 -7.24 -24.50
N GLU A 74 -28.06 -7.25 -25.83
CA GLU A 74 -28.61 -8.38 -26.56
C GLU A 74 -27.81 -9.68 -26.34
N THR A 75 -26.46 -9.57 -26.32
CA THR A 75 -25.60 -10.70 -26.02
C THR A 75 -25.72 -11.12 -24.57
N LEU A 76 -25.86 -10.16 -23.65
CA LEU A 76 -26.01 -10.43 -22.24
C LEU A 76 -27.30 -11.19 -21.92
N ASP A 77 -28.39 -10.79 -22.56
CA ASP A 77 -29.71 -11.40 -22.40
C ASP A 77 -29.80 -12.82 -23.02
N SER A 78 -28.93 -13.11 -24.00
CA SER A 78 -28.80 -14.44 -24.60
C SER A 78 -27.96 -15.45 -23.77
N LEU A 79 -27.21 -14.95 -22.76
CA LEU A 79 -26.39 -15.79 -21.90
C LEU A 79 -27.21 -16.47 -20.80
N PRO A 80 -26.85 -17.69 -20.38
CA PRO A 80 -27.48 -18.35 -19.25
C PRO A 80 -27.31 -17.52 -17.98
N GLU A 81 -28.13 -17.79 -16.95
CA GLU A 81 -28.02 -17.09 -15.67
C GLU A 81 -26.60 -17.16 -15.08
N PRO A 82 -26.16 -16.11 -14.37
CA PRO A 82 -24.81 -16.07 -13.81
C PRO A 82 -24.62 -17.19 -12.78
N ALA A 83 -23.65 -18.05 -13.03
CA ALA A 83 -23.37 -19.20 -12.19
C ALA A 83 -22.73 -18.81 -10.85
N ASN A 84 -21.96 -17.70 -10.83
CA ASN A 84 -21.15 -17.28 -9.69
C ASN A 84 -21.45 -15.84 -9.26
N PHE A 85 -21.19 -15.57 -7.97
CA PHE A 85 -21.30 -14.21 -7.42
C PHE A 85 -20.48 -13.17 -8.20
N ALA A 86 -19.27 -13.53 -8.64
CA ALA A 86 -18.41 -12.67 -9.46
C ALA A 86 -19.06 -12.29 -10.80
N GLU A 87 -19.68 -13.27 -11.47
CA GLU A 87 -20.40 -13.03 -12.73
C GLU A 87 -21.59 -12.09 -12.54
N ARG A 88 -22.34 -12.21 -11.44
CA ARG A 88 -23.45 -11.28 -11.12
C ARG A 88 -22.97 -9.85 -11.00
N ILE A 89 -21.88 -9.62 -10.29
CA ILE A 89 -21.29 -8.29 -10.12
C ILE A 89 -20.88 -7.72 -11.48
N VAL A 90 -20.20 -8.52 -12.30
CA VAL A 90 -19.66 -8.07 -13.60
C VAL A 90 -20.79 -7.78 -14.58
N ARG A 91 -21.85 -8.61 -14.60
CA ARG A 91 -23.04 -8.41 -15.48
C ARG A 91 -23.83 -7.16 -15.14
N ASN A 92 -23.84 -6.70 -13.90
CA ASN A 92 -24.47 -5.42 -13.52
C ASN A 92 -23.85 -4.21 -14.21
N ARG A 93 -22.72 -4.40 -14.89
CA ARG A 93 -21.99 -3.37 -15.65
C ARG A 93 -21.94 -3.64 -17.15
N ASP A 94 -22.83 -4.48 -17.68
CA ASP A 94 -22.83 -4.90 -19.08
C ASP A 94 -21.49 -5.52 -19.52
N MET A 95 -20.90 -6.32 -18.62
CA MET A 95 -19.63 -6.99 -18.86
C MET A 95 -19.73 -8.50 -18.58
N VAL A 96 -18.83 -9.26 -19.21
CA VAL A 96 -18.64 -10.70 -18.95
C VAL A 96 -17.19 -10.96 -18.55
N ILE A 97 -16.99 -12.01 -17.75
CA ILE A 97 -15.66 -12.47 -17.37
C ILE A 97 -15.05 -13.21 -18.57
N ALA A 98 -13.99 -12.65 -19.13
CA ALA A 98 -13.23 -13.24 -20.23
C ALA A 98 -12.20 -14.26 -19.75
N GLY A 99 -11.80 -14.20 -18.47
CA GLY A 99 -10.82 -15.10 -17.87
C GLY A 99 -10.19 -14.56 -16.60
N PRO A 100 -9.23 -15.29 -16.02
CA PRO A 100 -8.46 -14.83 -14.87
C PRO A 100 -7.57 -13.63 -15.23
N SER A 101 -7.35 -12.73 -14.29
CA SER A 101 -6.39 -11.65 -14.49
C SER A 101 -4.97 -12.13 -14.19
N LYS A 102 -3.99 -11.40 -14.74
CA LYS A 102 -2.56 -11.63 -14.46
C LYS A 102 -2.12 -11.01 -13.13
N PHE A 103 -3.06 -10.55 -12.30
CA PHE A 103 -2.73 -9.91 -11.03
C PHE A 103 -1.96 -10.83 -10.09
N GLY A 104 -2.38 -12.09 -9.96
CA GLY A 104 -1.74 -13.06 -9.07
C GLY A 104 -0.26 -13.25 -9.40
N GLU A 105 0.08 -13.44 -10.67
CA GLU A 105 1.46 -13.59 -11.13
C GLU A 105 2.29 -12.34 -10.83
N ARG A 106 1.75 -11.16 -11.12
CA ARG A 106 2.42 -9.88 -10.85
C ARG A 106 2.61 -9.64 -9.36
N PHE A 107 1.61 -9.99 -8.55
CA PHE A 107 1.69 -9.86 -7.10
C PHE A 107 2.78 -10.75 -6.52
N VAL A 108 2.84 -12.02 -6.92
CA VAL A 108 3.90 -12.95 -6.48
C VAL A 108 5.28 -12.42 -6.87
N ASN A 109 5.46 -11.93 -8.11
CA ASN A 109 6.72 -11.35 -8.54
C ASN A 109 7.10 -10.13 -7.67
N SER A 110 6.15 -9.24 -7.37
CA SER A 110 6.40 -8.09 -6.49
C SER A 110 6.79 -8.51 -5.08
N VAL A 111 6.16 -9.55 -4.54
CA VAL A 111 6.48 -10.12 -3.23
C VAL A 111 7.91 -10.70 -3.23
N ILE A 112 8.27 -11.49 -4.24
CA ILE A 112 9.62 -12.08 -4.36
C ILE A 112 10.68 -10.97 -4.45
N ILE A 113 10.46 -9.97 -5.31
CA ILE A 113 11.40 -8.85 -5.48
C ILE A 113 11.49 -8.04 -4.18
N GLY A 114 10.35 -7.71 -3.56
CA GLY A 114 10.30 -6.92 -2.33
C GLY A 114 11.00 -7.61 -1.16
N PHE A 115 10.67 -8.86 -0.88
CA PHE A 115 11.32 -9.62 0.19
C PHE A 115 12.79 -9.92 -0.13
N GLY A 116 13.10 -10.30 -1.37
CA GLY A 116 14.46 -10.59 -1.79
C GLY A 116 15.38 -9.36 -1.70
N SER A 117 14.94 -8.22 -2.18
CA SER A 117 15.70 -6.96 -2.09
C SER A 117 15.87 -6.50 -0.63
N THR A 118 14.83 -6.60 0.18
CA THR A 118 14.88 -6.25 1.60
C THR A 118 15.86 -7.14 2.36
N PHE A 119 15.78 -8.46 2.17
CA PHE A 119 16.69 -9.41 2.78
C PHE A 119 18.14 -9.12 2.39
N LEU A 120 18.38 -8.96 1.09
CA LEU A 120 19.73 -8.68 0.59
C LEU A 120 20.27 -7.34 1.13
N SER A 121 19.45 -6.30 1.17
CA SER A 121 19.82 -4.99 1.72
C SER A 121 20.17 -5.07 3.20
N ILE A 122 19.37 -5.76 4.01
CA ILE A 122 19.64 -5.93 5.44
C ILE A 122 20.91 -6.77 5.63
N PHE A 123 21.06 -7.84 4.89
CA PHE A 123 22.23 -8.72 4.98
C PHE A 123 23.53 -7.97 4.66
N LEU A 124 23.59 -7.31 3.50
CA LEU A 124 24.76 -6.52 3.09
C LEU A 124 24.99 -5.33 4.01
N GLY A 125 23.95 -4.63 4.41
CA GLY A 125 24.02 -3.51 5.36
C GLY A 125 24.58 -3.94 6.71
N THR A 126 24.15 -5.11 7.22
CA THR A 126 24.68 -5.66 8.48
C THR A 126 26.15 -6.03 8.36
N LEU A 127 26.56 -6.67 7.25
CA LEU A 127 27.97 -6.99 7.01
C LEU A 127 28.82 -5.72 6.91
N ALA A 128 28.34 -4.70 6.20
CA ALA A 128 29.02 -3.41 6.10
C ALA A 128 29.15 -2.73 7.47
N ALA A 129 28.04 -2.65 8.23
CA ALA A 129 28.06 -2.08 9.57
C ALA A 129 29.02 -2.83 10.50
N TYR A 130 29.06 -4.16 10.44
CA TYR A 130 30.01 -4.96 11.19
C TYR A 130 31.46 -4.64 10.79
N ALA A 131 31.73 -4.55 9.48
CA ALA A 131 33.06 -4.23 8.98
C ALA A 131 33.54 -2.85 9.46
N PHE A 132 32.68 -1.82 9.37
CA PHE A 132 33.01 -0.47 9.87
C PHE A 132 33.22 -0.41 11.38
N SER A 133 32.51 -1.23 12.16
CA SER A 133 32.66 -1.25 13.62
C SER A 133 33.91 -2.02 14.08
N ARG A 134 34.32 -3.04 13.34
CA ARG A 134 35.37 -3.96 13.79
C ARG A 134 36.74 -3.69 13.18
N PHE A 135 36.78 -3.21 11.96
CA PHE A 135 38.02 -3.00 11.21
C PHE A 135 38.32 -1.52 11.00
N ARG A 136 39.60 -1.17 10.99
CA ARG A 136 40.05 0.17 10.61
C ARG A 136 40.06 0.25 9.07
N ILE A 137 38.99 0.74 8.50
CA ILE A 137 38.84 0.89 7.04
C ILE A 137 39.41 2.24 6.65
N PRO A 138 40.37 2.31 5.72
CA PRO A 138 40.84 3.58 5.18
C PRO A 138 39.67 4.27 4.48
N LEU A 139 39.53 5.60 4.60
CA LEU A 139 38.46 6.40 4.05
C LEU A 139 37.07 6.04 4.59
N ALA A 140 36.98 5.48 5.80
CA ALA A 140 35.69 5.09 6.40
C ALA A 140 34.69 6.26 6.49
N ASP A 141 35.16 7.45 6.86
CA ASP A 141 34.34 8.65 7.00
C ASP A 141 33.80 9.12 5.64
N ASP A 142 34.62 9.07 4.60
CA ASP A 142 34.20 9.42 3.24
C ASP A 142 33.18 8.45 2.68
N LEU A 143 33.36 7.14 2.92
CA LEU A 143 32.43 6.09 2.52
C LEU A 143 31.08 6.22 3.26
N LEU A 144 31.11 6.49 4.57
CA LEU A 144 29.91 6.73 5.35
C LEU A 144 29.20 7.99 4.89
N PHE A 145 29.93 9.07 4.61
CA PHE A 145 29.37 10.28 4.06
C PHE A 145 28.71 10.04 2.70
N PHE A 146 29.34 9.28 1.82
CA PHE A 146 28.78 8.90 0.51
C PHE A 146 27.49 8.09 0.67
N ILE A 147 27.46 7.07 1.54
CA ILE A 147 26.28 6.26 1.81
C ILE A 147 25.14 7.11 2.37
N LEU A 148 25.44 8.04 3.28
CA LEU A 148 24.42 8.94 3.84
C LEU A 148 23.91 9.94 2.81
N SER A 149 24.80 10.47 1.96
CA SER A 149 24.40 11.44 0.92
C SER A 149 23.53 10.84 -0.18
N THR A 150 23.67 9.55 -0.47
CA THR A 150 22.79 8.88 -1.45
C THR A 150 21.37 8.65 -0.95
N ARG A 151 21.11 8.88 0.34
CA ARG A 151 19.79 8.75 0.95
C ARG A 151 19.00 10.08 0.95
N MET A 152 19.66 11.20 0.64
CA MET A 152 19.03 12.51 0.50
C MET A 152 18.60 12.74 -0.95
#